data_7a1d93efdecaba5c8e37a82acfa0d66f
#
_entry.id   7a1d93efdecaba5c8e37a82acfa0d66f
#
_cell.length_a   1.000
_cell.length_b   1.000
_cell.length_c   1.000
_cell.angle_alpha   90.00
_cell.angle_beta   90.00
_cell.angle_gamma   90.00
#
_symmetry.space_group_name_H-M   'P 1'
#
loop_
_entity.id
_entity.type
_entity.pdbx_description
1 polymer ?
#
loop_
_entity_poly.entity_id
_entity_poly.type
_entity_poly.pdbx_seq_one_letter_code
_entity_poly.pdbx_strand_id
1 'polypeptide(L)'
;GRRCHFDMWEPLKYGTGRPLKHKEAVHEYNGEIKRAFVYKALNKLIQGSAADMTKQAMVHCYEAGYLPLLQVHDELVFSVKSQEDVKNICRLMEEAVDLDIPNKVDAEIGKNWGDSME
;
A
#
# COMPACT_ATOMS: atom_id res chain seq x y z
N GLY A 1 10.71 6.01 9.84
CA GLY A 1 10.49 5.21 8.66
C GLY A 1 9.91 3.84 8.95
N ARG A 2 9.02 3.40 8.09
CA ARG A 2 8.45 2.05 8.16
C ARG A 2 9.54 1.01 7.90
N ARG A 3 9.51 -0.07 8.66
CA ARG A 3 10.44 -1.20 8.48
C ARG A 3 9.66 -2.46 8.15
N CYS A 4 10.22 -3.31 7.28
CA CYS A 4 9.75 -4.65 7.02
C CYS A 4 10.77 -5.66 7.56
N HIS A 5 10.29 -6.66 8.28
CA HIS A 5 11.11 -7.72 8.86
C HIS A 5 10.84 -9.03 8.13
N PHE A 6 11.90 -9.79 7.91
CA PHE A 6 11.84 -11.14 7.35
C PHE A 6 12.30 -12.11 8.44
N ASP A 7 11.35 -12.56 9.27
CA ASP A 7 11.63 -13.33 10.50
C ASP A 7 11.59 -14.85 10.30
N MET A 8 11.32 -15.28 9.07
CA MET A 8 11.34 -16.70 8.70
C MET A 8 12.66 -17.07 8.03
N TRP A 9 13.06 -18.33 8.20
CA TRP A 9 14.30 -18.88 7.69
C TRP A 9 14.05 -20.15 6.91
N GLU A 10 14.82 -20.36 5.87
CA GLU A 10 14.71 -21.51 4.97
C GLU A 10 16.08 -22.16 4.71
N PRO A 11 16.14 -23.42 4.21
CA PRO A 11 17.40 -24.02 3.85
C PRO A 11 18.14 -23.24 2.77
N LEU A 12 19.47 -23.27 2.80
CA LEU A 12 20.29 -22.66 1.74
C LEU A 12 19.99 -23.24 0.37
N LYS A 13 19.72 -24.56 0.30
CA LYS A 13 19.38 -25.23 -0.94
C LYS A 13 17.93 -25.02 -1.30
N TYR A 14 17.68 -24.39 -2.45
CA TYR A 14 16.33 -24.08 -2.94
C TYR A 14 15.47 -25.35 -3.07
N GLY A 15 14.23 -25.25 -2.63
CA GLY A 15 13.23 -26.31 -2.77
C GLY A 15 13.39 -27.51 -1.83
N THR A 16 14.29 -27.45 -0.85
CA THR A 16 14.54 -28.58 0.09
C THR A 16 13.78 -28.49 1.42
N GLY A 17 13.06 -27.42 1.66
CA GLY A 17 12.29 -27.26 2.88
C GLY A 17 11.39 -26.03 2.88
N ARG A 18 10.63 -25.87 3.95
CA ARG A 18 9.69 -24.76 4.17
C ARG A 18 10.30 -23.69 5.08
N PRO A 19 9.81 -22.43 5.00
CA PRO A 19 10.20 -21.39 5.95
C PRO A 19 9.75 -21.72 7.38
N LEU A 20 10.68 -21.57 8.34
CA LEU A 20 10.49 -21.80 9.77
C LEU A 20 11.02 -20.64 10.58
N LYS A 21 10.65 -20.55 11.86
CA LYS A 21 11.27 -19.63 12.79
C LYS A 21 12.74 -19.99 13.01
N HIS A 22 13.58 -19.02 13.35
CA HIS A 22 15.04 -19.19 13.42
C HIS A 22 15.47 -20.43 14.23
N LYS A 23 14.97 -20.59 15.43
CA LYS A 23 15.32 -21.74 16.30
C LYS A 23 14.96 -23.09 15.69
N GLU A 24 13.76 -23.18 15.10
CA GLU A 24 13.29 -24.39 14.43
C GLU A 24 14.08 -24.68 13.18
N ALA A 25 14.40 -23.65 12.39
CA ALA A 25 15.19 -23.78 11.17
C ALA A 25 16.62 -24.25 11.45
N VAL A 26 17.27 -23.70 12.48
CA VAL A 26 18.62 -24.13 12.90
C VAL A 26 18.62 -25.60 13.26
N HIS A 27 17.60 -26.08 13.99
CA HIS A 27 17.48 -27.48 14.38
C HIS A 27 17.20 -28.40 13.17
N GLU A 28 16.22 -28.02 12.34
CA GLU A 28 15.73 -28.83 11.21
C GLU A 28 16.76 -28.92 10.07
N TYR A 29 17.48 -27.83 9.81
CA TYR A 29 18.39 -27.68 8.66
C TYR A 29 19.87 -27.61 9.05
N ASN A 30 20.22 -28.05 10.26
CA ASN A 30 21.60 -28.10 10.78
C ASN A 30 22.36 -26.77 10.66
N GLY A 31 21.67 -25.65 10.79
CA GLY A 31 22.27 -24.31 10.71
C GLY A 31 22.59 -23.81 9.29
N GLU A 32 22.37 -24.60 8.27
CA GLU A 32 22.50 -24.20 6.85
C GLU A 32 21.23 -23.49 6.37
N ILE A 33 21.04 -22.25 6.85
CA ILE A 33 19.81 -21.46 6.64
C ILE A 33 20.12 -20.07 6.10
N LYS A 34 19.11 -19.49 5.44
CA LYS A 34 19.07 -18.10 5.00
C LYS A 34 17.70 -17.50 5.29
N ARG A 35 17.62 -16.18 5.31
CA ARG A 35 16.33 -15.51 5.47
C ARG A 35 15.39 -15.82 4.31
N ALA A 36 14.18 -16.24 4.63
CA ALA A 36 13.12 -16.49 3.66
C ALA A 36 12.47 -15.18 3.18
N PHE A 37 11.91 -15.20 1.98
CA PHE A 37 11.11 -14.10 1.40
C PHE A 37 11.85 -12.79 1.12
N VAL A 38 13.19 -12.74 1.24
CA VAL A 38 13.97 -11.52 0.99
C VAL A 38 13.79 -11.00 -0.44
N TYR A 39 13.53 -11.88 -1.41
CA TYR A 39 13.21 -11.49 -2.79
C TYR A 39 11.95 -10.60 -2.92
N LYS A 40 11.09 -10.59 -1.90
CA LYS A 40 9.90 -9.72 -1.84
C LYS A 40 10.20 -8.31 -1.32
N ALA A 41 11.45 -8.01 -0.93
CA ALA A 41 11.80 -6.76 -0.28
C ALA A 41 11.44 -5.52 -1.11
N LEU A 42 11.78 -5.51 -2.40
CA LEU A 42 11.47 -4.39 -3.31
C LEU A 42 9.96 -4.19 -3.44
N ASN A 43 9.22 -5.27 -3.66
CA ASN A 43 7.76 -5.20 -3.78
C ASN A 43 7.10 -4.68 -2.50
N LYS A 44 7.58 -5.12 -1.34
CA LYS A 44 7.09 -4.61 -0.04
C LYS A 44 7.42 -3.13 0.17
N LEU A 45 8.58 -2.68 -0.28
CA LEU A 45 8.94 -1.27 -0.25
C LEU A 45 7.99 -0.42 -1.10
N ILE A 46 7.76 -0.83 -2.34
CA ILE A 46 6.89 -0.12 -3.29
C ILE A 46 5.44 -0.12 -2.80
N GLN A 47 4.88 -1.27 -2.43
CA GLN A 47 3.50 -1.38 -1.93
C GLN A 47 3.30 -0.63 -0.62
N GLY A 48 4.27 -0.68 0.30
CA GLY A 48 4.22 0.06 1.56
C GLY A 48 4.24 1.57 1.33
N SER A 49 5.06 2.04 0.41
CA SER A 49 5.12 3.46 0.02
C SER A 49 3.81 3.92 -0.63
N ALA A 50 3.23 3.11 -1.52
CA ALA A 50 1.93 3.40 -2.14
C ALA A 50 0.80 3.48 -1.09
N ALA A 51 0.79 2.58 -0.11
CA ALA A 51 -0.17 2.63 0.99
C ALA A 51 -0.01 3.90 1.85
N ASP A 52 1.21 4.36 2.08
CA ASP A 52 1.47 5.60 2.80
C ASP A 52 1.02 6.83 2.00
N MET A 53 1.16 6.83 0.68
CA MET A 53 0.62 7.87 -0.20
C MET A 53 -0.90 7.97 -0.08
N THR A 54 -1.62 6.86 -0.14
CA THR A 54 -3.08 6.83 0.02
C THR A 54 -3.50 7.36 1.38
N LYS A 55 -2.82 6.98 2.45
CA LYS A 55 -3.09 7.49 3.80
C LYS A 55 -2.84 8.99 3.92
N GLN A 56 -1.76 9.47 3.34
CA GLN A 56 -1.45 10.91 3.33
C GLN A 56 -2.51 11.69 2.53
N ALA A 57 -2.97 11.15 1.41
CA ALA A 57 -4.07 11.72 0.63
C ALA A 57 -5.36 11.81 1.45
N MET A 58 -5.70 10.77 2.24
CA MET A 58 -6.86 10.81 3.15
C MET A 58 -6.76 11.95 4.17
N VAL A 59 -5.59 12.13 4.77
CA VAL A 59 -5.35 13.20 5.75
C VAL A 59 -5.51 14.57 5.11
N HIS A 60 -4.90 14.80 3.95
CA HIS A 60 -5.01 16.06 3.22
C HIS A 60 -6.44 16.40 2.84
N CYS A 61 -7.20 15.43 2.33
CA CYS A 61 -8.61 15.62 2.01
C CYS A 61 -9.44 15.93 3.25
N TYR A 62 -9.23 15.23 4.34
CA TYR A 62 -9.93 15.47 5.60
C TYR A 62 -9.64 16.85 6.17
N GLU A 63 -8.39 17.29 6.19
CA GLU A 63 -7.98 18.61 6.66
C GLU A 63 -8.57 19.75 5.80
N ALA A 64 -8.79 19.49 4.52
CA ALA A 64 -9.44 20.44 3.61
C ALA A 64 -10.99 20.43 3.69
N GLY A 65 -11.58 19.62 4.56
CA GLY A 65 -13.01 19.51 4.76
C GLY A 65 -13.73 18.45 3.92
N TYR A 66 -13.00 17.62 3.19
CA TYR A 66 -13.54 16.50 2.42
C TYR A 66 -13.37 15.18 3.20
N LEU A 67 -14.48 14.66 3.73
CA LEU A 67 -14.45 13.42 4.51
C LEU A 67 -14.41 12.19 3.61
N PRO A 68 -13.31 11.41 3.60
CA PRO A 68 -13.31 10.10 2.96
C PRO A 68 -14.28 9.16 3.67
N LEU A 69 -15.17 8.54 2.92
CA LEU A 69 -16.19 7.64 3.47
C LEU A 69 -15.69 6.19 3.53
N LEU A 70 -14.87 5.81 2.56
CA LEU A 70 -14.36 4.45 2.43
C LEU A 70 -12.99 4.48 1.72
N GLN A 71 -12.10 3.58 2.13
CA GLN A 71 -10.86 3.28 1.44
C GLN A 71 -10.86 1.81 1.00
N VAL A 72 -10.61 1.59 -0.28
CA VAL A 72 -10.44 0.24 -0.85
C VAL A 72 -9.13 0.23 -1.63
N HIS A 73 -8.10 -0.46 -1.13
CA HIS A 73 -6.77 -0.47 -1.71
C HIS A 73 -6.19 0.95 -1.88
N ASP A 74 -6.06 1.42 -3.11
CA ASP A 74 -5.57 2.75 -3.51
C ASP A 74 -6.70 3.71 -3.92
N GLU A 75 -7.95 3.32 -3.71
CA GLU A 75 -9.13 4.13 -3.99
C GLU A 75 -9.69 4.78 -2.74
N LEU A 76 -10.18 6.00 -2.89
CA LEU A 76 -10.94 6.71 -1.86
C LEU A 76 -12.33 7.04 -2.39
N VAL A 77 -13.35 6.79 -1.58
CA VAL A 77 -14.73 7.09 -1.89
C VAL A 77 -15.21 8.30 -1.09
N PHE A 78 -15.78 9.27 -1.78
CA PHE A 78 -16.32 10.51 -1.21
C PHE A 78 -17.77 10.73 -1.62
N SER A 79 -18.52 11.43 -0.78
CA SER A 79 -19.77 12.05 -1.18
C SER A 79 -19.50 13.50 -1.55
N VAL A 80 -19.78 13.88 -2.79
CA VAL A 80 -19.50 15.21 -3.31
C VAL A 80 -20.79 15.91 -3.75
N LYS A 81 -20.79 17.24 -3.73
CA LYS A 81 -21.93 18.07 -4.10
C LYS A 81 -21.78 18.73 -5.47
N SER A 82 -20.55 18.86 -5.96
CA SER A 82 -20.25 19.55 -7.19
C SER A 82 -19.04 18.96 -7.93
N GLN A 83 -18.91 19.29 -9.21
CA GLN A 83 -17.74 18.95 -10.02
C GLN A 83 -16.46 19.66 -9.53
N GLU A 84 -16.62 20.81 -8.89
CA GLU A 84 -15.50 21.55 -8.32
C GLU A 84 -14.92 20.80 -7.11
N ASP A 85 -15.74 20.19 -6.27
CA ASP A 85 -15.31 19.34 -5.18
C ASP A 85 -14.45 18.18 -5.68
N VAL A 86 -14.86 17.56 -6.77
CA VAL A 86 -14.10 16.46 -7.39
C VAL A 86 -12.72 16.92 -7.84
N LYS A 87 -12.62 18.06 -8.51
CA LYS A 87 -11.34 18.64 -8.94
C LYS A 87 -10.42 18.97 -7.76
N ASN A 88 -10.98 19.54 -6.70
CA ASN A 88 -10.24 19.87 -5.49
C ASN A 88 -9.72 18.62 -4.79
N ILE A 89 -10.53 17.57 -4.66
CA ILE A 89 -10.13 16.29 -4.08
C ILE A 89 -9.01 15.65 -4.90
N CYS A 90 -9.14 15.57 -6.23
CA CYS A 90 -8.10 15.03 -7.09
C CYS A 90 -6.78 15.77 -6.92
N ARG A 91 -6.80 17.11 -6.90
CA ARG A 91 -5.61 17.93 -6.68
C ARG A 91 -4.98 17.66 -5.31
N LEU A 92 -5.76 17.59 -4.25
CA LEU A 92 -5.27 17.30 -2.89
C LEU A 92 -4.62 15.91 -2.82
N MET A 93 -5.18 14.92 -3.48
CA MET A 93 -4.62 13.57 -3.54
C MET A 93 -3.32 13.52 -4.35
N GLU A 94 -3.26 14.21 -5.48
CA GLU A 94 -2.06 14.29 -6.33
C GLU A 94 -0.90 15.02 -5.64
N GLU A 95 -1.20 16.03 -4.85
CA GLU A 95 -0.22 16.86 -4.13
C GLU A 95 0.12 16.30 -2.72
N ALA A 96 -0.51 15.21 -2.30
CA ALA A 96 -0.34 14.67 -0.95
C ALA A 96 1.09 14.21 -0.64
N VAL A 97 1.80 13.70 -1.64
CA VAL A 97 3.21 13.33 -1.56
C VAL A 97 3.95 13.90 -2.76
N ASP A 98 5.05 14.60 -2.49
CA ASP A 98 5.92 15.13 -3.52
C ASP A 98 6.82 14.00 -4.07
N LEU A 99 6.69 13.73 -5.35
CA LEU A 99 7.46 12.72 -6.08
C LEU A 99 8.17 13.37 -7.27
N ASP A 100 9.29 12.79 -7.66
CA ASP A 100 10.05 13.22 -8.84
C ASP A 100 9.29 13.01 -10.15
N ILE A 101 8.24 12.19 -10.14
CA ILE A 101 7.36 11.93 -11.27
C ILE A 101 5.94 12.42 -10.95
N PRO A 102 5.16 12.88 -11.96
CA PRO A 102 3.78 13.27 -11.73
C PRO A 102 2.92 12.13 -11.21
N ASN A 103 2.18 12.40 -10.14
CA ASN A 103 1.15 11.51 -9.63
C ASN A 103 -0.20 11.98 -10.21
N LYS A 104 -0.97 11.07 -10.78
CA LYS A 104 -2.30 11.35 -11.34
C LYS A 104 -3.37 10.56 -10.63
N VAL A 105 -4.51 11.20 -10.44
CA VAL A 105 -5.71 10.58 -9.87
C VAL A 105 -6.81 10.57 -10.91
N ASP A 106 -7.33 9.38 -11.17
CA ASP A 106 -8.52 9.19 -11.99
C ASP A 106 -9.76 9.26 -11.09
N ALA A 107 -10.79 9.98 -11.53
CA ALA A 107 -12.02 10.15 -10.78
C ALA A 107 -13.22 9.68 -11.59
N GLU A 108 -13.99 8.80 -10.97
CA GLU A 108 -15.26 8.33 -11.51
C GLU A 108 -16.42 8.84 -10.65
N ILE A 109 -17.52 9.21 -11.27
CA ILE A 109 -18.66 9.84 -10.61
C ILE A 109 -19.92 9.09 -10.96
N GLY A 110 -20.65 8.67 -9.95
CA GLY A 110 -21.95 8.02 -10.09
C GLY A 110 -22.96 8.51 -9.05
N LYS A 111 -24.21 8.13 -9.20
CA LYS A 111 -25.25 8.41 -8.21
C LYS A 111 -25.05 7.65 -6.91
N ASN A 112 -24.36 6.56 -6.98
CA ASN A 112 -23.94 5.71 -5.88
C ASN A 112 -22.60 5.05 -6.22
N TRP A 113 -21.97 4.37 -5.26
CA TRP A 113 -20.66 3.75 -5.49
C TRP A 113 -20.66 2.67 -6.57
N GLY A 114 -21.73 1.89 -6.67
CA GLY A 114 -21.85 0.86 -7.72
C GLY A 114 -21.85 1.46 -9.12
N ASP A 115 -22.58 2.57 -9.33
CA ASP A 115 -22.66 3.25 -10.63
C ASP A 115 -21.32 3.95 -11.02
N SER A 116 -20.47 4.26 -10.04
CA SER A 116 -19.15 4.87 -10.32
C SER A 116 -18.08 3.85 -10.68
N MET A 117 -18.36 2.55 -10.59
CA MET A 117 -17.41 1.48 -10.90
C MET A 117 -17.61 0.87 -12.30
N GLU A 118 -18.57 1.36 -13.08
CA GLU A 118 -18.80 0.96 -14.46
C GLU A 118 -18.11 1.94 -15.44
#